data_91cd23b710500d8cb319e262aa240c89
#
_entry.id   91cd23b710500d8cb319e262aa240c89
#
_cell.length_a   1.000
_cell.length_b   1.000
_cell.length_c   1.000
_cell.angle_alpha   90.00
_cell.angle_beta   90.00
_cell.angle_gamma   90.00
#
_symmetry.space_group_name_H-M   'P 1'
#
loop_
_entity.id
_entity.type
_entity.pdbx_description
1 polymer ?
#
loop_
_entity_poly.entity_id
_entity_poly.type
_entity_poly.pdbx_seq_one_letter_code
_entity_poly.pdbx_strand_id
1 'polypeptide(L)'
;MAVLVLTQRASLPPHQSAAQQRTATPLSAVVMATALQQHTMEMHALCALEAAVSLIQAQAANGQLLAVHLLTLGAQLPRSGFASSQHSGSWGLARSVRAEAQLPVVCIDASLEVALEHLPAPAEPEAVMRLEGQLVSRLVVARGIPPPPITSAVGISGTHLVTGGTGGLGMLTARWLAQAGASALALASRGGALAPDSAAEWAQLHATGAVALVERCDTAEDVHVQRLVAVARSPGPMGMWHSAGVLADGLLPNQKAASLTRVYAPKAHGAGLLQAAAGMAPLRTCVLFSSVAALLGGAGQSNYSAANSALDAHAPWRHANGRACVSVQWGAWAQVGMASRGAASERMAAMEAASGFGRIAPAQGLAALGTAALSVASSLLGVMPVQWGRLLGDGTNVPAFLSY
;
A
#
# COMPACT_ATOMS: atom_id res chain seq x y z
N MET A 1 -7.13 34.26 -6.86
CA MET A 1 -7.02 32.88 -7.37
C MET A 1 -8.37 32.22 -7.22
N ALA A 2 -8.96 31.66 -8.28
CA ALA A 2 -10.24 30.96 -8.20
C ALA A 2 -9.98 29.46 -8.02
N VAL A 3 -10.57 28.86 -6.99
CA VAL A 3 -10.39 27.44 -6.63
C VAL A 3 -11.76 26.79 -6.52
N LEU A 4 -11.94 25.63 -7.16
CA LEU A 4 -13.13 24.81 -7.00
C LEU A 4 -12.84 23.73 -5.93
N VAL A 5 -13.63 23.73 -4.87
CA VAL A 5 -13.55 22.72 -3.81
C VAL A 5 -14.69 21.72 -4.00
N LEU A 6 -14.33 20.45 -4.20
CA LEU A 6 -15.26 19.35 -4.31
C LEU A 6 -15.33 18.60 -2.98
N THR A 7 -16.49 18.58 -2.36
CA THR A 7 -16.77 17.79 -1.16
C THR A 7 -17.93 16.84 -1.44
N GLN A 8 -17.88 15.64 -0.91
CA GLN A 8 -19.02 14.73 -0.93
C GLN A 8 -20.00 15.20 0.15
N ARG A 9 -21.19 15.67 -0.24
CA ARG A 9 -22.25 16.00 0.71
C ARG A 9 -23.20 14.81 0.88
N ALA A 10 -23.40 14.37 2.11
CA ALA A 10 -24.58 13.64 2.47
C ALA A 10 -25.78 14.59 2.28
N SER A 11 -26.70 14.23 1.39
CA SER A 11 -28.01 14.85 1.10
C SER A 11 -28.28 16.22 1.75
N LEU A 12 -28.02 17.28 0.99
CA LEU A 12 -28.59 18.60 1.30
C LEU A 12 -30.04 18.66 0.78
N PRO A 13 -30.92 19.38 1.48
CA PRO A 13 -32.22 19.68 0.96
C PRO A 13 -32.10 20.50 -0.35
N PRO A 14 -33.04 20.37 -1.30
CA PRO A 14 -32.89 20.80 -2.70
C PRO A 14 -32.84 22.32 -2.95
N HIS A 15 -32.69 23.17 -1.96
CA HIS A 15 -32.79 24.61 -2.10
C HIS A 15 -31.51 25.44 -1.89
N GLN A 16 -30.33 24.78 -1.83
CA GLN A 16 -29.08 25.53 -1.91
C GLN A 16 -28.20 24.91 -3.01
N SER A 17 -28.61 25.12 -4.27
CA SER A 17 -27.69 25.06 -5.41
C SER A 17 -26.54 26.01 -5.11
N ALA A 18 -25.32 25.53 -5.13
CA ALA A 18 -24.12 26.33 -5.08
C ALA A 18 -24.34 27.48 -6.09
N ALA A 19 -24.42 28.69 -5.62
CA ALA A 19 -24.44 29.84 -6.47
C ALA A 19 -23.16 29.76 -7.31
N GLN A 20 -23.31 29.54 -8.62
CA GLN A 20 -22.27 29.78 -9.58
C GLN A 20 -21.95 31.27 -9.54
N GLN A 21 -21.06 31.65 -8.64
CA GLN A 21 -20.39 32.94 -8.81
C GLN A 21 -19.51 32.74 -10.06
N ARG A 22 -20.01 33.21 -11.19
CA ARG A 22 -19.22 33.46 -12.39
C ARG A 22 -18.23 34.57 -12.05
N THR A 23 -17.14 34.21 -11.40
CA THR A 23 -15.99 35.08 -11.29
C THR A 23 -15.30 35.09 -12.65
N ALA A 24 -14.99 36.27 -13.18
CA ALA A 24 -14.30 36.46 -14.46
C ALA A 24 -12.84 35.95 -14.45
N THR A 25 -12.37 35.42 -13.34
CA THR A 25 -11.03 34.86 -13.21
C THR A 25 -11.07 33.37 -13.55
N PRO A 26 -10.19 32.89 -14.44
CA PRO A 26 -10.11 31.47 -14.75
C PRO A 26 -9.74 30.65 -13.52
N LEU A 27 -10.29 29.43 -13.39
CA LEU A 27 -9.91 28.49 -12.36
C LEU A 27 -8.40 28.16 -12.49
N SER A 28 -7.69 28.20 -11.39
CA SER A 28 -6.25 27.89 -11.35
C SER A 28 -5.97 26.49 -10.78
N ALA A 29 -6.89 25.92 -10.02
CA ALA A 29 -6.78 24.59 -9.43
C ALA A 29 -8.15 24.01 -9.10
N VAL A 30 -8.20 22.70 -8.96
CA VAL A 30 -9.34 21.94 -8.43
C VAL A 30 -8.91 21.24 -7.14
N VAL A 31 -9.65 21.47 -6.06
CA VAL A 31 -9.38 20.87 -4.76
C VAL A 31 -10.43 19.79 -4.47
N MET A 32 -9.99 18.56 -4.30
CA MET A 32 -10.84 17.44 -3.90
C MET A 32 -10.67 17.16 -2.41
N ALA A 33 -11.70 17.49 -1.63
CA ALA A 33 -11.69 17.36 -0.17
C ALA A 33 -12.60 16.22 0.36
N THR A 34 -12.98 15.27 -0.48
CA THR A 34 -13.87 14.15 -0.10
C THR A 34 -13.27 13.27 0.99
N ALA A 35 -11.94 13.17 1.04
CA ALA A 35 -11.22 12.40 2.04
C ALA A 35 -11.11 13.10 3.42
N LEU A 36 -11.62 14.32 3.55
CA LEU A 36 -11.66 15.03 4.85
C LEU A 36 -12.91 14.72 5.66
N GLN A 37 -13.91 14.08 5.06
CA GLN A 37 -15.14 13.72 5.76
C GLN A 37 -14.89 12.54 6.68
N GLN A 38 -15.07 12.74 7.97
CA GLN A 38 -14.98 11.70 8.99
C GLN A 38 -16.26 10.86 8.98
N HIS A 39 -16.25 9.74 8.31
CA HIS A 39 -17.30 8.74 8.39
C HIS A 39 -16.72 7.37 8.73
N THR A 40 -17.50 6.58 9.44
CA THR A 40 -17.09 5.37 10.18
C THR A 40 -16.90 4.11 9.34
N MET A 41 -16.90 4.18 7.99
CA MET A 41 -16.93 2.99 7.14
C MET A 41 -15.83 3.00 6.06
N GLU A 42 -15.11 1.89 5.92
CA GLU A 42 -14.04 1.65 4.95
C GLU A 42 -14.47 1.78 3.47
N MET A 43 -15.75 1.64 3.18
CA MET A 43 -16.34 1.89 1.86
C MET A 43 -16.07 3.30 1.33
N HIS A 44 -15.84 4.27 2.22
CA HIS A 44 -15.61 5.66 1.84
C HIS A 44 -14.25 5.90 1.18
N ALA A 45 -13.22 5.12 1.54
CA ALA A 45 -11.91 5.23 0.90
C ALA A 45 -11.96 4.88 -0.58
N LEU A 46 -12.68 3.81 -0.93
CA LEU A 46 -12.87 3.39 -2.32
C LEU A 46 -13.68 4.40 -3.12
N CYS A 47 -14.79 4.92 -2.56
CA CYS A 47 -15.59 5.97 -3.20
C CYS A 47 -14.77 7.26 -3.44
N ALA A 48 -13.91 7.64 -2.49
CA ALA A 48 -13.01 8.78 -2.66
C ALA A 48 -11.98 8.54 -3.78
N LEU A 49 -11.44 7.32 -3.88
CA LEU A 49 -10.54 6.94 -4.98
C LEU A 49 -11.25 6.94 -6.34
N GLU A 50 -12.47 6.42 -6.42
CA GLU A 50 -13.28 6.41 -7.64
C GLU A 50 -13.58 7.84 -8.10
N ALA A 51 -13.95 8.72 -7.18
CA ALA A 51 -14.16 10.13 -7.47
C ALA A 51 -12.87 10.83 -7.92
N ALA A 52 -11.73 10.52 -7.30
CA ALA A 52 -10.43 11.04 -7.71
C ALA A 52 -10.04 10.60 -9.12
N VAL A 53 -10.20 9.32 -9.45
CA VAL A 53 -9.95 8.79 -10.81
C VAL A 53 -10.85 9.49 -11.82
N SER A 54 -12.15 9.59 -11.56
CA SER A 54 -13.11 10.23 -12.47
C SER A 54 -12.77 11.70 -12.71
N LEU A 55 -12.39 12.43 -11.67
CA LEU A 55 -11.97 13.83 -11.78
C LEU A 55 -10.71 13.96 -12.63
N ILE A 56 -9.69 13.15 -12.36
CA ILE A 56 -8.42 13.19 -13.08
C ILE A 56 -8.61 12.79 -14.55
N GLN A 57 -9.43 11.78 -14.83
CA GLN A 57 -9.79 11.39 -16.19
C GLN A 57 -10.49 12.53 -16.95
N ALA A 58 -11.41 13.23 -16.30
CA ALA A 58 -12.10 14.38 -16.89
C ALA A 58 -11.14 15.53 -17.20
N GLN A 59 -10.18 15.82 -16.32
CA GLN A 59 -9.13 16.82 -16.55
C GLN A 59 -8.22 16.43 -17.72
N ALA A 60 -7.80 15.16 -17.77
CA ALA A 60 -6.97 14.65 -18.85
C ALA A 60 -7.67 14.74 -20.22
N ALA A 61 -8.96 14.44 -20.27
CA ALA A 61 -9.77 14.47 -21.49
C ALA A 61 -10.00 15.90 -22.02
N ASN A 62 -10.10 16.88 -21.14
CA ASN A 62 -10.40 18.27 -21.50
C ASN A 62 -9.17 19.07 -21.99
N GLY A 63 -7.98 18.51 -21.92
CA GLY A 63 -6.74 19.19 -22.34
C GLY A 63 -6.35 20.43 -21.51
N GLN A 64 -7.13 20.76 -20.48
CA GLN A 64 -6.82 21.82 -19.53
C GLN A 64 -6.14 21.21 -18.31
N LEU A 65 -4.83 21.41 -18.21
CA LEU A 65 -4.01 20.88 -17.12
C LEU A 65 -4.13 21.77 -15.88
N LEU A 66 -5.31 21.84 -15.28
CA LEU A 66 -5.45 22.43 -13.95
C LEU A 66 -4.81 21.52 -12.91
N ALA A 67 -4.12 22.11 -11.93
CA ALA A 67 -3.60 21.34 -10.80
C ALA A 67 -4.75 20.70 -10.00
N VAL A 68 -4.68 19.39 -9.79
CA VAL A 68 -5.65 18.65 -8.95
C VAL A 68 -5.03 18.42 -7.58
N HIS A 69 -5.62 19.01 -6.56
CA HIS A 69 -5.18 18.86 -5.18
C HIS A 69 -6.06 17.82 -4.48
N LEU A 70 -5.47 16.69 -4.10
CA LEU A 70 -6.12 15.66 -3.30
C LEU A 70 -5.82 15.90 -1.83
N LEU A 71 -6.84 16.30 -1.07
CA LEU A 71 -6.70 16.54 0.37
C LEU A 71 -7.02 15.29 1.17
N THR A 72 -6.15 14.95 2.10
CA THR A 72 -6.34 13.90 3.11
C THR A 72 -6.12 14.45 4.51
N LEU A 73 -6.61 13.77 5.53
CA LEU A 73 -6.38 14.12 6.93
C LEU A 73 -5.92 12.89 7.71
N GLY A 74 -4.68 12.91 8.19
CA GLY A 74 -4.08 11.82 8.97
C GLY A 74 -3.66 10.61 8.13
N ALA A 75 -3.61 10.72 6.80
CA ALA A 75 -3.23 9.64 5.91
C ALA A 75 -1.72 9.34 5.91
N GLN A 76 -0.87 10.31 6.25
CA GLN A 76 0.59 10.18 6.19
C GLN A 76 1.29 10.23 7.55
N LEU A 77 0.80 11.00 8.49
CA LEU A 77 1.36 11.07 9.84
C LEU A 77 0.23 10.85 10.84
N PRO A 78 -0.05 9.60 11.20
CA PRO A 78 -1.07 9.29 12.18
C PRO A 78 -0.69 9.87 13.54
N ARG A 79 -1.56 10.72 14.09
CA ARG A 79 -1.52 11.09 15.51
C ARG A 79 -2.41 10.10 16.28
N SER A 80 -2.01 9.73 17.49
CA SER A 80 -2.86 8.92 18.38
C SER A 80 -4.22 9.58 18.55
N GLY A 81 -5.28 8.86 18.23
CA GLY A 81 -6.66 9.30 18.38
C GLY A 81 -7.36 9.89 17.15
N PHE A 82 -6.66 10.27 16.07
CA PHE A 82 -7.27 10.94 14.91
C PHE A 82 -6.90 10.34 13.54
N ALA A 83 -6.14 9.27 13.50
CA ALA A 83 -5.62 8.80 12.24
C ALA A 83 -6.54 7.75 11.62
N SER A 84 -6.97 8.04 10.42
CA SER A 84 -7.54 7.07 9.52
C SER A 84 -6.57 6.86 8.35
N SER A 85 -5.99 5.68 8.24
CA SER A 85 -5.21 5.28 7.07
C SER A 85 -6.06 5.15 5.80
N GLN A 86 -7.36 5.35 5.91
CA GLN A 86 -8.36 5.04 4.89
C GLN A 86 -8.14 5.75 3.56
N HIS A 87 -7.72 7.02 3.58
CA HIS A 87 -7.59 7.83 2.37
C HIS A 87 -6.17 7.91 1.79
N SER A 88 -5.23 7.19 2.39
CA SER A 88 -3.83 7.16 1.93
C SER A 88 -3.65 6.56 0.53
N GLY A 89 -4.61 5.77 0.05
CA GLY A 89 -4.64 5.29 -1.33
C GLY A 89 -4.57 6.39 -2.38
N SER A 90 -5.09 7.59 -2.09
CA SER A 90 -5.01 8.76 -2.97
C SER A 90 -3.57 9.16 -3.30
N TRP A 91 -2.63 8.94 -2.40
CA TRP A 91 -1.21 9.25 -2.60
C TRP A 91 -0.56 8.29 -3.61
N GLY A 92 -0.80 6.98 -3.48
CA GLY A 92 -0.34 6.01 -4.46
C GLY A 92 -0.97 6.20 -5.84
N LEU A 93 -2.27 6.52 -5.88
CA LEU A 93 -2.97 6.91 -7.10
C LEU A 93 -2.27 8.09 -7.78
N ALA A 94 -2.03 9.17 -7.04
CA ALA A 94 -1.41 10.39 -7.56
C ALA A 94 0.01 10.15 -8.10
N ARG A 95 0.82 9.35 -7.40
CA ARG A 95 2.15 8.94 -7.85
C ARG A 95 2.11 8.25 -9.21
N SER A 96 1.17 7.29 -9.37
CA SER A 96 0.99 6.60 -10.64
C SER A 96 0.50 7.51 -11.75
N VAL A 97 -0.42 8.41 -11.47
CA VAL A 97 -0.92 9.40 -12.44
C VAL A 97 0.20 10.33 -12.91
N ARG A 98 1.02 10.82 -11.99
CA ARG A 98 2.19 11.66 -12.34
C ARG A 98 3.21 10.90 -13.19
N ALA A 99 3.46 9.62 -12.85
CA ALA A 99 4.39 8.77 -13.59
C ALA A 99 3.88 8.40 -14.99
N GLU A 100 2.56 8.25 -15.17
CA GLU A 100 1.95 7.84 -16.44
C GLU A 100 1.68 9.02 -17.36
N ALA A 101 1.04 10.07 -16.85
CA ALA A 101 0.44 11.11 -17.66
C ALA A 101 1.05 12.51 -17.43
N GLN A 102 2.02 12.63 -16.52
CA GLN A 102 2.66 13.91 -16.15
C GLN A 102 1.65 15.00 -15.74
N LEU A 103 0.47 14.61 -15.26
CA LEU A 103 -0.55 15.53 -14.82
C LEU A 103 -0.16 16.17 -13.48
N PRO A 104 -0.46 17.46 -13.25
CA PRO A 104 -0.13 18.17 -12.02
C PRO A 104 -1.09 17.77 -10.88
N VAL A 105 -0.92 16.57 -10.35
CA VAL A 105 -1.66 16.07 -9.18
C VAL A 105 -0.82 16.24 -7.93
N VAL A 106 -1.36 16.94 -6.94
CA VAL A 106 -0.71 17.27 -5.68
C VAL A 106 -1.47 16.59 -4.54
N CYS A 107 -0.77 15.96 -3.61
CA CYS A 107 -1.35 15.39 -2.41
C CYS A 107 -0.99 16.24 -1.18
N ILE A 108 -2.00 16.62 -0.41
CA ILE A 108 -1.83 17.41 0.80
C ILE A 108 -2.56 16.70 1.95
N ASP A 109 -1.82 16.38 3.01
CA ASP A 109 -2.41 15.88 4.25
C ASP A 109 -2.54 17.05 5.25
N ALA A 110 -3.75 17.60 5.34
CA ALA A 110 -4.06 18.78 6.17
C ALA A 110 -5.56 18.88 6.46
N SER A 111 -5.93 19.69 7.45
CA SER A 111 -7.32 20.19 7.53
C SER A 111 -7.62 21.11 6.33
N LEU A 112 -8.89 21.25 5.97
CA LEU A 112 -9.29 22.09 4.84
C LEU A 112 -8.83 23.54 5.03
N GLU A 113 -8.95 24.08 6.24
CA GLU A 113 -8.53 25.43 6.58
C GLU A 113 -7.04 25.65 6.31
N VAL A 114 -6.18 24.78 6.88
CA VAL A 114 -4.73 24.85 6.68
C VAL A 114 -4.36 24.65 5.21
N ALA A 115 -5.04 23.76 4.49
CA ALA A 115 -4.76 23.53 3.07
C ALA A 115 -5.07 24.78 2.23
N LEU A 116 -6.20 25.46 2.48
CA LEU A 116 -6.61 26.64 1.71
C LEU A 116 -5.70 27.86 1.98
N GLU A 117 -5.15 27.98 3.18
CA GLU A 117 -4.20 29.06 3.51
C GLU A 117 -2.86 28.91 2.77
N HIS A 118 -2.46 27.67 2.43
CA HIS A 118 -1.18 27.38 1.81
C HIS A 118 -1.26 27.13 0.29
N LEU A 119 -2.39 27.40 -0.35
CA LEU A 119 -2.47 27.45 -1.81
C LEU A 119 -1.91 28.79 -2.33
N PRO A 120 -1.02 28.78 -3.33
CA PRO A 120 -0.73 27.79 -4.36
C PRO A 120 0.25 26.73 -3.88
N ALA A 121 0.25 25.63 -4.63
CA ALA A 121 0.88 24.34 -4.35
C ALA A 121 2.20 24.38 -3.56
N PRO A 122 2.42 23.40 -2.69
CA PRO A 122 3.71 23.20 -2.06
C PRO A 122 4.82 23.05 -3.10
N ALA A 123 6.06 23.35 -2.72
CA ALA A 123 7.22 23.20 -3.60
C ALA A 123 7.39 21.75 -4.12
N GLU A 124 6.83 20.79 -3.39
CA GLU A 124 6.82 19.38 -3.76
C GLU A 124 5.38 18.88 -3.99
N PRO A 125 5.20 17.86 -4.86
CA PRO A 125 3.87 17.34 -5.20
C PRO A 125 3.19 16.60 -4.04
N GLU A 126 3.87 16.43 -2.92
CA GLU A 126 3.39 15.74 -1.73
C GLU A 126 3.85 16.45 -0.47
N ALA A 127 2.90 16.83 0.37
CA ALA A 127 3.20 17.52 1.61
C ALA A 127 2.18 17.20 2.72
N VAL A 128 2.68 17.19 3.95
CA VAL A 128 1.87 17.19 5.16
C VAL A 128 1.92 18.58 5.75
N MET A 129 0.78 19.25 5.81
CA MET A 129 0.67 20.60 6.37
C MET A 129 0.13 20.52 7.79
N ARG A 130 0.79 21.18 8.70
CA ARG A 130 0.39 21.35 10.10
C ARG A 130 0.60 22.82 10.49
N LEU A 131 0.03 23.22 11.61
CA LEU A 131 0.20 24.58 12.13
C LEU A 131 1.68 24.94 12.36
N GLU A 132 2.50 23.95 12.68
CA GLU A 132 3.91 24.13 12.96
C GLU A 132 4.79 24.16 11.69
N GLY A 133 4.23 23.83 10.52
CA GLY A 133 4.94 23.86 9.25
C GLY A 133 4.60 22.75 8.28
N GLN A 134 5.38 22.71 7.20
CA GLN A 134 5.27 21.72 6.12
C GLN A 134 6.28 20.59 6.35
N LEU A 135 5.81 19.35 6.23
CA LEU A 135 6.63 18.15 6.24
C LEU A 135 6.55 17.46 4.88
N VAL A 136 7.66 16.93 4.42
CA VAL A 136 7.77 16.22 3.15
C VAL A 136 8.45 14.87 3.36
N SER A 137 8.05 13.87 2.59
CA SER A 137 8.60 12.52 2.72
C SER A 137 10.02 12.43 2.18
N ARG A 138 10.91 11.75 2.92
CA ARG A 138 12.27 11.45 2.49
C ARG A 138 12.60 9.98 2.66
N LEU A 139 13.32 9.42 1.70
CA LEU A 139 13.85 8.07 1.78
C LEU A 139 15.19 8.11 2.52
N VAL A 140 15.30 7.33 3.57
CA VAL A 140 16.56 7.17 4.31
C VAL A 140 17.05 5.73 4.22
N VAL A 141 18.36 5.57 4.15
CA VAL A 141 18.95 4.22 4.17
C VAL A 141 18.69 3.58 5.52
N ALA A 142 18.06 2.40 5.51
CA ALA A 142 17.93 1.59 6.71
C ALA A 142 19.33 1.16 7.17
N ARG A 143 19.86 1.81 8.21
CA ARG A 143 21.19 1.51 8.75
C ARG A 143 21.13 0.16 9.45
N GLY A 144 21.90 -0.77 8.90
CA GLY A 144 22.39 -2.03 9.40
C GLY A 144 21.75 -2.62 10.66
N ILE A 145 20.56 -3.23 10.51
CA ILE A 145 20.26 -4.38 11.34
C ILE A 145 20.81 -5.56 10.52
N PRO A 146 21.93 -6.18 10.93
CA PRO A 146 22.37 -7.39 10.26
C PRO A 146 21.20 -8.38 10.30
N PRO A 147 20.89 -9.08 9.19
CA PRO A 147 19.87 -10.11 9.23
C PRO A 147 20.24 -11.09 10.35
N PRO A 148 19.35 -11.33 11.31
CA PRO A 148 19.63 -12.29 12.35
C PRO A 148 19.89 -13.63 11.68
N PRO A 149 20.83 -14.43 12.19
CA PRO A 149 21.02 -15.79 11.71
C PRO A 149 19.66 -16.50 11.83
N ILE A 150 19.27 -17.24 10.80
CA ILE A 150 17.97 -17.92 10.67
C ILE A 150 17.65 -18.76 11.93
N THR A 151 18.69 -19.20 12.63
CA THR A 151 18.62 -20.00 13.86
C THR A 151 18.31 -19.21 15.13
N SER A 152 18.35 -17.89 15.11
CA SER A 152 18.14 -17.04 16.30
C SER A 152 16.90 -16.12 16.18
N ALA A 153 15.96 -16.41 15.30
CA ALA A 153 14.72 -15.67 15.15
C ALA A 153 13.81 -15.86 16.39
N VAL A 154 14.22 -15.26 17.50
CA VAL A 154 13.38 -15.10 18.70
C VAL A 154 12.11 -14.38 18.26
N GLY A 155 10.99 -15.11 18.22
CA GLY A 155 9.68 -14.53 17.89
C GLY A 155 8.92 -15.16 16.74
N ILE A 156 9.50 -16.12 16.02
CA ILE A 156 8.80 -16.88 14.95
C ILE A 156 8.19 -18.20 15.47
N SER A 157 8.31 -18.50 16.75
CA SER A 157 7.61 -19.63 17.36
C SER A 157 6.10 -19.37 17.44
N GLY A 158 5.27 -20.41 17.28
CA GLY A 158 3.82 -20.32 17.40
C GLY A 158 3.11 -20.47 16.06
N THR A 159 1.90 -19.96 15.98
CA THR A 159 1.04 -20.05 14.81
C THR A 159 1.18 -18.79 13.93
N HIS A 160 1.31 -18.99 12.64
CA HIS A 160 1.36 -17.89 11.68
C HIS A 160 0.26 -18.01 10.63
N LEU A 161 -0.41 -16.89 10.40
CA LEU A 161 -1.41 -16.70 9.36
C LEU A 161 -0.77 -16.05 8.14
N VAL A 162 -0.87 -16.68 6.98
CA VAL A 162 -0.34 -16.16 5.71
C VAL A 162 -1.47 -16.05 4.69
N THR A 163 -1.95 -14.86 4.42
CA THR A 163 -2.93 -14.65 3.35
C THR A 163 -2.21 -14.59 2.00
N GLY A 164 -2.84 -15.08 0.94
CA GLY A 164 -2.13 -15.34 -0.32
C GLY A 164 -1.11 -16.47 -0.19
N GLY A 165 -1.23 -17.27 0.87
CA GLY A 165 -0.26 -18.28 1.31
C GLY A 165 -0.03 -19.44 0.35
N THR A 166 -0.94 -19.65 -0.60
CA THR A 166 -0.78 -20.68 -1.63
C THR A 166 -0.15 -20.14 -2.94
N GLY A 167 0.11 -18.84 -3.03
CA GLY A 167 0.81 -18.22 -4.15
C GLY A 167 2.32 -18.19 -3.94
N GLY A 168 3.09 -17.80 -4.95
CA GLY A 168 4.55 -17.90 -4.95
C GLY A 168 5.23 -17.22 -3.74
N LEU A 169 4.96 -15.94 -3.48
CA LEU A 169 5.55 -15.22 -2.33
C LEU A 169 5.01 -15.73 -0.99
N GLY A 170 3.71 -16.01 -0.92
CA GLY A 170 3.09 -16.53 0.29
C GLY A 170 3.64 -17.90 0.67
N MET A 171 3.81 -18.80 -0.29
CA MET A 171 4.38 -20.13 -0.08
C MET A 171 5.86 -20.07 0.31
N LEU A 172 6.64 -19.21 -0.36
CA LEU A 172 8.04 -18.98 0.00
C LEU A 172 8.17 -18.44 1.45
N THR A 173 7.28 -17.52 1.83
CA THR A 173 7.20 -16.99 3.20
C THR A 173 6.82 -18.09 4.19
N ALA A 174 5.83 -18.92 3.87
CA ALA A 174 5.38 -20.01 4.72
C ALA A 174 6.50 -21.04 4.97
N ARG A 175 7.22 -21.45 3.92
CA ARG A 175 8.38 -22.33 4.05
C ARG A 175 9.45 -21.71 4.94
N TRP A 176 9.78 -20.45 4.71
CA TRP A 176 10.78 -19.75 5.53
C TRP A 176 10.36 -19.68 7.00
N LEU A 177 9.09 -19.39 7.30
CA LEU A 177 8.55 -19.39 8.67
C LEU A 177 8.70 -20.76 9.33
N ALA A 178 8.36 -21.83 8.62
CA ALA A 178 8.53 -23.20 9.11
C ALA A 178 9.99 -23.52 9.43
N GLN A 179 10.92 -23.15 8.54
CA GLN A 179 12.36 -23.32 8.75
C GLN A 179 12.89 -22.47 9.92
N ALA A 180 12.26 -21.33 10.18
CA ALA A 180 12.60 -20.42 11.29
C ALA A 180 11.96 -20.83 12.63
N GLY A 181 11.16 -21.90 12.69
CA GLY A 181 10.64 -22.45 13.93
C GLY A 181 9.14 -22.23 14.17
N ALA A 182 8.38 -21.78 13.17
CA ALA A 182 6.91 -21.75 13.27
C ALA A 182 6.38 -23.18 13.48
N SER A 183 5.53 -23.36 14.50
CA SER A 183 4.95 -24.67 14.82
C SER A 183 3.70 -24.97 13.98
N ALA A 184 2.96 -23.93 13.60
CA ALA A 184 1.75 -24.08 12.81
C ALA A 184 1.58 -22.91 11.82
N LEU A 185 1.01 -23.20 10.65
CA LEU A 185 0.79 -22.26 9.56
C LEU A 185 -0.65 -22.40 9.05
N ALA A 186 -1.40 -21.29 9.00
CA ALA A 186 -2.69 -21.21 8.33
C ALA A 186 -2.49 -20.43 7.02
N LEU A 187 -2.51 -21.14 5.88
CA LEU A 187 -2.28 -20.59 4.55
C LEU A 187 -3.62 -20.32 3.87
N ALA A 188 -3.91 -19.07 3.62
CA ALA A 188 -5.20 -18.68 3.07
C ALA A 188 -5.11 -18.23 1.62
N SER A 189 -6.07 -18.69 0.81
CA SER A 189 -6.28 -18.22 -0.55
C SER A 189 -7.76 -18.33 -0.94
N ARG A 190 -8.17 -17.58 -1.97
CA ARG A 190 -9.55 -17.63 -2.48
C ARG A 190 -9.92 -19.02 -3.01
N GLY A 191 -8.99 -19.71 -3.63
CA GLY A 191 -9.20 -21.07 -4.15
C GLY A 191 -9.22 -22.16 -3.07
N GLY A 192 -8.57 -21.93 -1.92
CA GLY A 192 -8.41 -22.96 -0.89
C GLY A 192 -7.57 -24.15 -1.36
N ALA A 193 -6.74 -23.96 -2.37
CA ALA A 193 -5.89 -24.99 -2.96
C ALA A 193 -4.49 -24.42 -3.27
N LEU A 194 -3.52 -25.28 -3.34
CA LEU A 194 -2.16 -24.93 -3.74
C LEU A 194 -2.12 -24.51 -5.21
N ALA A 195 -1.27 -23.53 -5.52
CA ALA A 195 -0.97 -23.22 -6.91
C ALA A 195 -0.18 -24.41 -7.56
N PRO A 196 -0.38 -24.68 -8.86
CA PRO A 196 0.29 -25.81 -9.53
C PRO A 196 1.81 -25.79 -9.42
N ASP A 197 2.42 -24.61 -9.37
CA ASP A 197 3.85 -24.36 -9.29
C ASP A 197 4.39 -24.33 -7.84
N SER A 198 3.56 -24.62 -6.84
CA SER A 198 3.93 -24.56 -5.41
C SER A 198 4.31 -25.91 -4.81
N ALA A 199 4.28 -26.99 -5.58
CA ALA A 199 4.48 -28.34 -5.04
C ALA A 199 5.85 -28.55 -4.38
N ALA A 200 6.91 -28.00 -4.97
CA ALA A 200 8.27 -28.12 -4.42
C ALA A 200 8.43 -27.39 -3.09
N GLU A 201 7.91 -26.15 -3.01
CA GLU A 201 7.92 -25.35 -1.78
C GLU A 201 7.07 -25.99 -0.68
N TRP A 202 5.93 -26.56 -1.08
CA TRP A 202 5.03 -27.30 -0.17
C TRP A 202 5.71 -28.53 0.43
N ALA A 203 6.39 -29.34 -0.39
CA ALA A 203 7.14 -30.49 0.07
C ALA A 203 8.25 -30.10 1.06
N GLN A 204 9.00 -29.03 0.76
CA GLN A 204 10.03 -28.51 1.65
C GLN A 204 9.46 -27.98 2.97
N LEU A 205 8.29 -27.34 2.94
CA LEU A 205 7.59 -26.90 4.14
C LEU A 205 7.22 -28.09 5.02
N HIS A 206 6.61 -29.13 4.45
CA HIS A 206 6.25 -30.35 5.20
C HIS A 206 7.47 -31.07 5.80
N ALA A 207 8.59 -31.06 5.11
CA ALA A 207 9.84 -31.66 5.60
C ALA A 207 10.36 -31.01 6.90
N THR A 208 9.90 -29.82 7.26
CA THR A 208 10.26 -29.15 8.52
C THR A 208 9.51 -29.73 9.75
N GLY A 209 8.44 -30.48 9.53
CA GLY A 209 7.56 -30.96 10.60
C GLY A 209 6.52 -29.94 11.09
N ALA A 210 6.50 -28.73 10.54
CA ALA A 210 5.47 -27.72 10.88
C ALA A 210 4.09 -28.17 10.39
N VAL A 211 3.05 -27.93 11.21
CA VAL A 211 1.65 -28.18 10.82
C VAL A 211 1.20 -27.09 9.87
N ALA A 212 0.81 -27.44 8.66
CA ALA A 212 0.31 -26.47 7.69
C ALA A 212 -1.11 -26.81 7.25
N LEU A 213 -2.02 -25.84 7.38
CA LEU A 213 -3.41 -25.91 6.94
C LEU A 213 -3.62 -24.96 5.77
N VAL A 214 -4.34 -25.42 4.75
CA VAL A 214 -4.75 -24.58 3.61
C VAL A 214 -6.22 -24.25 3.77
N GLU A 215 -6.53 -22.95 3.88
CA GLU A 215 -7.86 -22.43 4.13
C GLU A 215 -8.40 -21.65 2.92
N ARG A 216 -9.66 -21.89 2.58
CA ARG A 216 -10.37 -21.08 1.61
C ARG A 216 -10.84 -19.79 2.27
N CYS A 217 -10.26 -18.66 1.84
CA CYS A 217 -10.61 -17.34 2.37
C CYS A 217 -10.46 -16.26 1.28
N ASP A 218 -11.52 -15.53 1.03
CA ASP A 218 -11.44 -14.22 0.39
C ASP A 218 -11.22 -13.19 1.48
N THR A 219 -10.10 -12.48 1.44
CA THR A 219 -9.76 -11.47 2.45
C THR A 219 -10.61 -10.21 2.35
N ALA A 220 -11.40 -10.06 1.29
CA ALA A 220 -12.40 -9.00 1.16
C ALA A 220 -13.72 -9.30 1.91
N GLU A 221 -13.89 -10.54 2.41
CA GLU A 221 -15.12 -11.01 3.04
C GLU A 221 -14.93 -11.19 4.55
N ASP A 222 -15.62 -10.39 5.35
CA ASP A 222 -15.48 -10.37 6.83
C ASP A 222 -15.68 -11.76 7.45
N VAL A 223 -16.74 -12.47 7.06
CA VAL A 223 -17.04 -13.83 7.58
C VAL A 223 -15.91 -14.81 7.27
N HIS A 224 -15.28 -14.72 6.09
CA HIS A 224 -14.15 -15.56 5.74
C HIS A 224 -12.91 -15.23 6.60
N VAL A 225 -12.67 -13.94 6.83
CA VAL A 225 -11.54 -13.47 7.64
C VAL A 225 -11.72 -13.85 9.11
N GLN A 226 -12.92 -13.68 9.68
CA GLN A 226 -13.23 -14.07 11.05
C GLN A 226 -12.99 -15.58 11.27
N ARG A 227 -13.48 -16.42 10.36
CA ARG A 227 -13.25 -17.86 10.40
C ARG A 227 -11.76 -18.20 10.32
N LEU A 228 -11.04 -17.59 9.41
CA LEU A 228 -9.61 -17.81 9.22
C LEU A 228 -8.81 -17.46 10.47
N VAL A 229 -9.11 -16.32 11.09
CA VAL A 229 -8.45 -15.90 12.34
C VAL A 229 -8.81 -16.84 13.49
N ALA A 230 -10.06 -17.32 13.55
CA ALA A 230 -10.49 -18.30 14.56
C ALA A 230 -9.71 -19.64 14.45
N VAL A 231 -9.49 -20.13 13.21
CA VAL A 231 -8.68 -21.33 12.96
C VAL A 231 -7.22 -21.12 13.35
N ALA A 232 -6.66 -19.93 13.08
CA ALA A 232 -5.27 -19.60 13.41
C ALA A 232 -5.06 -19.30 14.92
N ARG A 233 -6.13 -19.07 15.68
CA ARG A 233 -6.05 -18.85 17.13
C ARG A 233 -5.65 -20.15 17.83
N SER A 234 -4.41 -20.18 18.27
CA SER A 234 -3.86 -21.19 19.17
C SER A 234 -3.51 -20.50 20.49
N PRO A 235 -3.38 -21.22 21.62
CA PRO A 235 -2.95 -20.65 22.90
C PRO A 235 -1.47 -20.24 22.89
N GLY A 236 -1.06 -19.46 21.88
CA GLY A 236 0.33 -19.03 21.70
C GLY A 236 0.42 -17.70 20.94
N PRO A 237 1.63 -17.20 20.76
CA PRO A 237 1.87 -15.97 19.98
C PRO A 237 1.48 -16.21 18.53
N MET A 238 0.78 -15.24 17.94
CA MET A 238 0.35 -15.27 16.55
C MET A 238 1.12 -14.26 15.73
N GLY A 239 1.58 -14.70 14.54
CA GLY A 239 2.11 -13.82 13.50
C GLY A 239 1.13 -13.68 12.33
N MET A 240 1.07 -12.51 11.72
CA MET A 240 0.22 -12.23 10.55
C MET A 240 1.08 -11.73 9.39
N TRP A 241 0.91 -12.37 8.22
CA TRP A 241 1.64 -12.08 6.99
C TRP A 241 0.63 -11.87 5.87
N HIS A 242 0.37 -10.63 5.54
CA HIS A 242 -0.67 -10.28 4.57
C HIS A 242 -0.04 -10.08 3.18
N SER A 243 0.03 -11.16 2.39
CA SER A 243 0.55 -11.16 1.02
C SER A 243 -0.53 -11.33 -0.05
N ALA A 244 -1.81 -11.34 0.33
CA ALA A 244 -2.91 -11.38 -0.62
C ALA A 244 -2.91 -10.16 -1.55
N GLY A 245 -3.20 -10.38 -2.81
CA GLY A 245 -3.32 -9.33 -3.80
C GLY A 245 -3.51 -9.88 -5.20
N VAL A 246 -4.04 -9.03 -6.06
CA VAL A 246 -4.21 -9.30 -7.49
C VAL A 246 -3.79 -8.07 -8.28
N LEU A 247 -3.49 -8.25 -9.57
CA LEU A 247 -3.27 -7.17 -10.53
C LEU A 247 -4.51 -6.99 -11.40
N ALA A 248 -4.79 -5.74 -11.76
CA ALA A 248 -5.74 -5.33 -12.76
C ALA A 248 -5.22 -4.06 -13.45
N ASP A 249 -4.00 -4.19 -14.01
CA ASP A 249 -3.29 -3.09 -14.66
C ASP A 249 -4.11 -2.52 -15.80
N GLY A 250 -4.08 -1.21 -15.94
CA GLY A 250 -4.76 -0.47 -17.01
C GLY A 250 -4.36 0.99 -16.96
N LEU A 251 -4.11 1.60 -18.12
CA LEU A 251 -3.81 3.02 -18.21
C LEU A 251 -4.96 3.86 -17.65
N LEU A 252 -4.65 5.05 -17.19
CA LEU A 252 -5.58 5.97 -16.53
C LEU A 252 -6.92 6.12 -17.26
N PRO A 253 -6.99 6.31 -18.59
CA PRO A 253 -8.27 6.42 -19.30
C PRO A 253 -9.14 5.16 -19.21
N ASN A 254 -8.53 4.00 -18.98
CA ASN A 254 -9.20 2.69 -18.92
C ASN A 254 -9.46 2.22 -17.48
N GLN A 255 -9.03 2.97 -16.47
CA GLN A 255 -9.30 2.63 -15.07
C GLN A 255 -10.80 2.78 -14.77
N LYS A 256 -11.37 1.75 -14.14
CA LYS A 256 -12.80 1.70 -13.77
C LYS A 256 -12.94 1.40 -12.29
N ALA A 257 -14.07 1.76 -11.70
CA ALA A 257 -14.42 1.42 -10.32
C ALA A 257 -14.22 -0.07 -10.02
N ALA A 258 -14.65 -0.94 -10.93
CA ALA A 258 -14.47 -2.39 -10.79
C ALA A 258 -13.00 -2.83 -10.72
N SER A 259 -12.09 -2.18 -11.45
CA SER A 259 -10.65 -2.48 -11.37
C SER A 259 -10.03 -1.98 -10.07
N LEU A 260 -10.46 -0.83 -9.57
CA LEU A 260 -10.08 -0.32 -8.25
C LEU A 260 -10.53 -1.29 -7.15
N THR A 261 -11.82 -1.62 -7.10
CA THR A 261 -12.39 -2.55 -6.12
C THR A 261 -11.67 -3.89 -6.14
N ARG A 262 -11.46 -4.45 -7.33
CA ARG A 262 -10.82 -5.76 -7.51
C ARG A 262 -9.42 -5.83 -6.87
N VAL A 263 -8.65 -4.75 -6.94
CA VAL A 263 -7.28 -4.70 -6.42
C VAL A 263 -7.25 -4.23 -4.97
N TYR A 264 -8.07 -3.25 -4.63
CA TYR A 264 -8.10 -2.62 -3.31
C TYR A 264 -8.68 -3.53 -2.23
N ALA A 265 -9.79 -4.23 -2.53
CA ALA A 265 -10.51 -5.02 -1.55
C ALA A 265 -9.66 -6.14 -0.92
N PRO A 266 -8.99 -7.05 -1.66
CA PRO A 266 -8.21 -8.10 -1.03
C PRO A 266 -6.97 -7.61 -0.29
N LYS A 267 -6.48 -6.40 -0.60
CA LYS A 267 -5.29 -5.80 0.02
C LYS A 267 -5.64 -4.87 1.18
N ALA A 268 -6.11 -3.69 0.87
CA ALA A 268 -6.31 -2.61 1.84
C ALA A 268 -7.49 -2.91 2.77
N HIS A 269 -8.66 -3.24 2.20
CA HIS A 269 -9.82 -3.62 3.00
C HIS A 269 -9.56 -4.92 3.78
N GLY A 270 -8.96 -5.92 3.13
CA GLY A 270 -8.58 -7.18 3.76
C GLY A 270 -7.61 -7.02 4.94
N ALA A 271 -6.66 -6.08 4.87
CA ALA A 271 -5.78 -5.76 6.00
C ALA A 271 -6.57 -5.21 7.20
N GLY A 272 -7.56 -4.34 6.95
CA GLY A 272 -8.46 -3.82 7.98
C GLY A 272 -9.30 -4.92 8.63
N LEU A 273 -9.92 -5.78 7.82
CA LEU A 273 -10.71 -6.92 8.31
C LEU A 273 -9.89 -7.90 9.14
N LEU A 274 -8.69 -8.26 8.67
CA LEU A 274 -7.76 -9.13 9.40
C LEU A 274 -7.39 -8.54 10.76
N GLN A 275 -7.18 -7.23 10.81
CA GLN A 275 -6.89 -6.54 12.06
C GLN A 275 -8.08 -6.52 13.00
N ALA A 276 -9.29 -6.24 12.49
CA ALA A 276 -10.51 -6.23 13.27
C ALA A 276 -10.80 -7.62 13.85
N ALA A 277 -10.69 -8.67 13.04
CA ALA A 277 -10.88 -10.06 13.45
C ALA A 277 -9.82 -10.53 14.46
N ALA A 278 -8.56 -10.12 14.31
CA ALA A 278 -7.52 -10.41 15.29
C ALA A 278 -7.81 -9.71 16.64
N GLY A 279 -8.50 -8.58 16.60
CA GLY A 279 -8.98 -7.87 17.78
C GLY A 279 -7.85 -7.49 18.74
N MET A 280 -8.03 -7.83 20.03
CA MET A 280 -7.06 -7.60 21.10
C MET A 280 -6.02 -8.72 21.22
N ALA A 281 -6.05 -9.75 20.36
CA ALA A 281 -5.02 -10.79 20.39
C ALA A 281 -3.63 -10.16 20.17
N PRO A 282 -2.66 -10.44 21.03
CA PRO A 282 -1.33 -9.90 20.89
C PRO A 282 -0.64 -10.52 19.67
N LEU A 283 -0.68 -9.80 18.55
CA LEU A 283 0.15 -10.15 17.39
C LEU A 283 1.60 -9.81 17.73
N ARG A 284 2.47 -10.81 17.76
CA ARG A 284 3.92 -10.58 17.90
C ARG A 284 4.51 -9.96 16.65
N THR A 285 3.99 -10.36 15.50
CA THR A 285 4.47 -9.92 14.20
C THR A 285 3.29 -9.65 13.29
N CYS A 286 3.31 -8.53 12.61
CA CYS A 286 2.37 -8.20 11.55
C CYS A 286 3.15 -7.60 10.38
N VAL A 287 3.16 -8.30 9.24
CA VAL A 287 3.85 -7.85 8.03
C VAL A 287 2.86 -7.73 6.89
N LEU A 288 2.79 -6.54 6.31
CA LEU A 288 1.97 -6.24 5.15
C LEU A 288 2.85 -6.19 3.91
N PHE A 289 2.48 -6.94 2.87
CA PHE A 289 3.22 -6.98 1.62
C PHE A 289 2.72 -5.88 0.69
N SER A 290 3.36 -4.73 0.77
CA SER A 290 3.18 -3.59 -0.12
C SER A 290 4.07 -3.71 -1.36
N SER A 291 4.24 -2.64 -2.11
CA SER A 291 5.05 -2.59 -3.32
C SER A 291 5.73 -1.23 -3.46
N VAL A 292 6.92 -1.21 -4.05
CA VAL A 292 7.57 0.05 -4.46
C VAL A 292 6.72 0.87 -5.44
N ALA A 293 5.72 0.28 -6.07
CA ALA A 293 4.72 1.02 -6.85
C ALA A 293 3.95 2.04 -6.00
N ALA A 294 3.79 1.79 -4.70
CA ALA A 294 3.20 2.77 -3.78
C ALA A 294 4.11 3.98 -3.55
N LEU A 295 5.42 3.81 -3.63
CA LEU A 295 6.43 4.87 -3.44
C LEU A 295 6.72 5.62 -4.75
N LEU A 296 6.93 4.88 -5.83
CA LEU A 296 7.43 5.42 -7.10
C LEU A 296 6.32 5.75 -8.08
N GLY A 297 5.13 5.17 -7.89
CA GLY A 297 4.11 5.10 -8.91
C GLY A 297 4.44 4.04 -9.98
N GLY A 298 3.60 3.93 -10.97
CA GLY A 298 3.79 3.05 -12.13
C GLY A 298 2.71 3.28 -13.16
N ALA A 299 3.09 3.43 -14.42
CA ALA A 299 2.13 3.56 -15.51
C ALA A 299 1.23 2.32 -15.57
N GLY A 300 -0.08 2.53 -15.66
CA GLY A 300 -1.08 1.47 -15.64
C GLY A 300 -1.35 0.83 -14.29
N GLN A 301 -0.74 1.30 -13.20
CA GLN A 301 -0.84 0.71 -11.86
C GLN A 301 -1.47 1.65 -10.82
N SER A 302 -2.28 2.60 -11.22
CA SER A 302 -2.89 3.57 -10.30
C SER A 302 -3.75 2.89 -9.22
N ASN A 303 -4.51 1.85 -9.55
CA ASN A 303 -5.26 1.01 -8.63
C ASN A 303 -4.35 0.20 -7.68
N TYR A 304 -3.28 -0.38 -8.23
CA TYR A 304 -2.33 -1.19 -7.45
C TYR A 304 -1.51 -0.31 -6.49
N SER A 305 -1.03 0.82 -6.95
CA SER A 305 -0.32 1.80 -6.13
C SER A 305 -1.21 2.34 -5.01
N ALA A 306 -2.50 2.62 -5.30
CA ALA A 306 -3.46 3.04 -4.28
C ALA A 306 -3.66 1.99 -3.19
N ALA A 307 -3.86 0.73 -3.55
CA ALA A 307 -4.05 -0.36 -2.59
C ALA A 307 -2.81 -0.59 -1.71
N ASN A 308 -1.61 -0.49 -2.29
CA ASN A 308 -0.36 -0.64 -1.54
C ASN A 308 -0.06 0.57 -0.65
N SER A 309 -0.35 1.80 -1.11
CA SER A 309 -0.20 3.01 -0.28
C SER A 309 -1.13 2.98 0.95
N ALA A 310 -2.30 2.36 0.84
CA ALA A 310 -3.16 2.13 2.00
C ALA A 310 -2.52 1.18 3.02
N LEU A 311 -1.82 0.13 2.60
CA LEU A 311 -1.04 -0.73 3.51
C LEU A 311 0.10 0.05 4.18
N ASP A 312 0.77 0.92 3.42
CA ASP A 312 1.89 1.72 3.91
C ASP A 312 1.48 2.72 4.99
N ALA A 313 0.27 3.25 4.92
CA ALA A 313 -0.27 4.11 5.98
C ALA A 313 -0.86 3.31 7.15
N HIS A 314 -1.32 2.08 6.91
CA HIS A 314 -1.89 1.23 7.94
C HIS A 314 -0.85 0.79 8.98
N ALA A 315 0.37 0.49 8.56
CA ALA A 315 1.43 0.04 9.47
C ALA A 315 1.86 1.14 10.46
N PRO A 316 2.17 2.39 10.07
CA PRO A 316 2.45 3.49 11.00
C PRO A 316 1.28 3.79 11.94
N TRP A 317 0.04 3.71 11.43
CA TRP A 317 -1.14 3.89 12.26
C TRP A 317 -1.23 2.85 13.37
N ARG A 318 -0.97 1.57 13.07
CA ARG A 318 -0.90 0.51 14.09
C ARG A 318 0.21 0.78 15.10
N HIS A 319 1.37 1.16 14.61
CA HIS A 319 2.53 1.47 15.44
C HIS A 319 2.23 2.62 16.42
N ALA A 320 1.60 3.70 15.94
CA ALA A 320 1.17 4.83 16.77
C ALA A 320 0.16 4.41 17.86
N ASN A 321 -0.57 3.30 17.64
CA ASN A 321 -1.49 2.70 18.62
C ASN A 321 -0.84 1.57 19.45
N GLY A 322 0.49 1.50 19.51
CA GLY A 322 1.24 0.53 20.32
C GLY A 322 1.17 -0.91 19.81
N ARG A 323 0.84 -1.12 18.52
CA ARG A 323 0.71 -2.45 17.92
C ARG A 323 1.79 -2.69 16.87
N ALA A 324 2.51 -3.78 16.97
CA ALA A 324 3.53 -4.15 15.98
C ALA A 324 2.89 -4.30 14.58
N CYS A 325 3.45 -3.60 13.58
CA CYS A 325 3.13 -3.77 12.18
C CYS A 325 4.21 -3.12 11.32
N VAL A 326 4.61 -3.82 10.27
CA VAL A 326 5.55 -3.30 9.27
C VAL A 326 4.93 -3.51 7.89
N SER A 327 4.87 -2.46 7.08
CA SER A 327 4.59 -2.56 5.66
C SER A 327 5.91 -2.64 4.89
N VAL A 328 6.05 -3.65 4.04
CA VAL A 328 7.24 -3.84 3.22
C VAL A 328 6.90 -3.51 1.78
N GLN A 329 7.49 -2.44 1.27
CA GLN A 329 7.40 -2.02 -0.13
C GLN A 329 8.37 -2.87 -0.97
N TRP A 330 7.86 -3.95 -1.53
CA TRP A 330 8.65 -4.87 -2.34
C TRP A 330 8.90 -4.35 -3.75
N GLY A 331 10.14 -4.39 -4.20
CA GLY A 331 10.47 -4.41 -5.60
C GLY A 331 10.11 -5.74 -6.28
N ALA A 332 10.44 -5.89 -7.55
CA ALA A 332 10.21 -7.11 -8.29
C ALA A 332 11.10 -8.26 -7.75
N TRP A 333 10.51 -9.44 -7.55
CA TRP A 333 11.24 -10.64 -7.19
C TRP A 333 11.73 -11.39 -8.44
N ALA A 334 12.91 -12.00 -8.37
CA ALA A 334 13.56 -12.62 -9.52
C ALA A 334 12.86 -13.89 -10.00
N GLN A 335 12.38 -14.74 -9.09
CA GLN A 335 11.92 -16.10 -9.42
C GLN A 335 10.49 -16.37 -8.99
N VAL A 336 9.91 -15.52 -8.15
CA VAL A 336 8.61 -15.73 -7.55
C VAL A 336 7.76 -14.46 -7.61
N GLY A 337 6.45 -14.61 -7.48
CA GLY A 337 5.51 -13.48 -7.44
C GLY A 337 4.92 -13.14 -8.79
N MET A 338 4.10 -12.08 -8.82
CA MET A 338 3.33 -11.67 -10.00
C MET A 338 4.22 -11.11 -11.12
N ALA A 339 5.32 -10.46 -10.75
CA ALA A 339 6.26 -9.84 -11.70
C ALA A 339 7.17 -10.83 -12.43
N SER A 340 7.20 -12.10 -12.01
CA SER A 340 8.05 -13.15 -12.64
C SER A 340 7.36 -13.94 -13.74
N ARG A 341 6.08 -13.62 -14.07
CA ARG A 341 5.24 -14.43 -14.96
C ARG A 341 4.90 -13.72 -16.27
N GLY A 342 5.06 -14.41 -17.40
CA GLY A 342 4.61 -13.99 -18.74
C GLY A 342 5.02 -12.57 -19.11
N ALA A 343 4.13 -11.81 -19.74
CA ALA A 343 4.36 -10.43 -20.19
C ALA A 343 4.76 -9.46 -19.07
N ALA A 344 4.45 -9.77 -17.80
CA ALA A 344 4.91 -8.96 -16.67
C ALA A 344 6.43 -9.10 -16.47
N SER A 345 7.00 -10.27 -16.74
CA SER A 345 8.45 -10.50 -16.67
C SER A 345 9.22 -9.75 -17.76
N GLU A 346 8.68 -9.67 -18.97
CA GLU A 346 9.30 -8.93 -20.09
C GLU A 346 9.27 -7.41 -19.83
N ARG A 347 8.13 -6.88 -19.39
CA ARG A 347 8.03 -5.47 -18.97
C ARG A 347 8.99 -5.13 -17.85
N MET A 348 9.15 -6.04 -16.89
CA MET A 348 10.09 -5.88 -15.79
C MET A 348 11.55 -5.85 -16.27
N ALA A 349 11.92 -6.73 -17.21
CA ALA A 349 13.26 -6.73 -17.81
C ALA A 349 13.55 -5.41 -18.56
N ALA A 350 12.57 -4.89 -19.28
CA ALA A 350 12.70 -3.59 -19.95
C ALA A 350 12.85 -2.43 -18.94
N MET A 351 12.08 -2.44 -17.85
CA MET A 351 12.22 -1.46 -16.76
C MET A 351 13.59 -1.55 -16.09
N GLU A 352 14.09 -2.74 -15.81
CA GLU A 352 15.42 -2.94 -15.24
C GLU A 352 16.53 -2.34 -16.10
N ALA A 353 16.43 -2.57 -17.40
CA ALA A 353 17.40 -2.04 -18.36
C ALA A 353 17.33 -0.49 -18.42
N ALA A 354 16.15 0.10 -18.29
CA ALA A 354 15.93 1.54 -18.45
C ALA A 354 16.11 2.35 -17.16
N SER A 355 15.71 1.80 -15.99
CA SER A 355 15.56 2.57 -14.75
C SER A 355 16.63 2.30 -13.69
N GLY A 356 17.45 1.27 -13.86
CA GLY A 356 18.43 0.87 -12.85
C GLY A 356 17.84 0.13 -11.64
N PHE A 357 16.55 -0.23 -11.66
CA PHE A 357 15.96 -1.09 -10.65
C PHE A 357 16.27 -2.56 -10.96
N GLY A 358 16.70 -3.32 -9.96
CA GLY A 358 16.98 -4.74 -10.08
C GLY A 358 15.90 -5.62 -9.46
N ARG A 359 16.07 -6.95 -9.61
CA ARG A 359 15.19 -7.95 -8.98
C ARG A 359 15.75 -8.44 -7.66
N ILE A 360 14.85 -8.66 -6.72
CA ILE A 360 15.16 -9.20 -5.40
C ILE A 360 15.39 -10.72 -5.55
N ALA A 361 16.59 -11.19 -5.23
CA ALA A 361 16.82 -12.62 -5.13
C ALA A 361 16.08 -13.19 -3.90
N PRO A 362 15.56 -14.45 -3.95
CA PRO A 362 14.81 -15.04 -2.85
C PRO A 362 15.55 -14.97 -1.49
N ALA A 363 16.84 -15.19 -1.45
CA ALA A 363 17.63 -15.10 -0.23
C ALA A 363 17.63 -13.66 0.35
N GLN A 364 17.77 -12.65 -0.50
CA GLN A 364 17.73 -11.24 -0.08
C GLN A 364 16.35 -10.85 0.46
N GLY A 365 15.29 -11.29 -0.22
CA GLY A 365 13.92 -11.02 0.23
C GLY A 365 13.59 -11.69 1.56
N LEU A 366 14.01 -12.94 1.77
CA LEU A 366 13.83 -13.65 3.04
C LEU A 366 14.64 -13.00 4.18
N ALA A 367 15.85 -12.53 3.91
CA ALA A 367 16.62 -11.78 4.88
C ALA A 367 15.91 -10.46 5.27
N ALA A 368 15.34 -9.76 4.30
CA ALA A 368 14.55 -8.55 4.55
C ALA A 368 13.26 -8.85 5.36
N LEU A 369 12.59 -10.00 5.11
CA LEU A 369 11.47 -10.46 5.94
C LEU A 369 11.89 -10.70 7.38
N GLY A 370 13.05 -11.31 7.62
CA GLY A 370 13.62 -11.48 8.96
C GLY A 370 13.83 -10.14 9.66
N THR A 371 14.36 -9.15 8.94
CA THR A 371 14.52 -7.78 9.46
C THR A 371 13.16 -7.15 9.78
N ALA A 372 12.18 -7.26 8.87
CA ALA A 372 10.83 -6.72 9.09
C ALA A 372 10.13 -7.36 10.29
N ALA A 373 10.28 -8.68 10.48
CA ALA A 373 9.69 -9.42 11.60
C ALA A 373 10.21 -8.96 12.97
N LEU A 374 11.45 -8.49 13.04
CA LEU A 374 12.13 -8.05 14.25
C LEU A 374 12.15 -6.53 14.40
N SER A 375 11.72 -5.78 13.38
CA SER A 375 11.81 -4.32 13.39
C SER A 375 10.81 -3.73 14.39
N VAL A 376 11.35 -3.14 15.43
CA VAL A 376 10.60 -2.34 16.40
C VAL A 376 10.67 -0.86 16.05
N ALA A 377 11.64 -0.46 15.21
CA ALA A 377 11.98 0.94 14.98
C ALA A 377 11.33 1.55 13.72
N SER A 378 10.97 0.76 12.73
CA SER A 378 10.38 1.27 11.50
C SER A 378 9.12 0.50 11.12
N SER A 379 8.05 1.22 10.88
CA SER A 379 6.78 0.66 10.40
C SER A 379 6.70 0.57 8.86
N LEU A 380 7.67 1.15 8.15
CA LEU A 380 7.73 1.14 6.69
C LEU A 380 9.15 0.79 6.23
N LEU A 381 9.27 -0.20 5.36
CA LEU A 381 10.54 -0.68 4.82
C LEU A 381 10.46 -0.85 3.31
N GLY A 382 11.30 -0.13 2.56
CA GLY A 382 11.48 -0.34 1.12
C GLY A 382 12.57 -1.38 0.85
N VAL A 383 12.28 -2.37 0.01
CA VAL A 383 13.24 -3.43 -0.37
C VAL A 383 13.33 -3.52 -1.88
N MET A 384 14.43 -3.02 -2.42
CA MET A 384 14.63 -2.98 -3.86
C MET A 384 16.13 -2.83 -4.18
N PRO A 385 16.71 -3.70 -4.99
CA PRO A 385 18.05 -3.48 -5.51
C PRO A 385 18.06 -2.29 -6.47
N VAL A 386 19.00 -1.36 -6.29
CA VAL A 386 19.09 -0.14 -7.10
C VAL A 386 20.51 0.05 -7.61
N GLN A 387 20.64 0.31 -8.90
CA GLN A 387 21.86 0.80 -9.52
C GLN A 387 21.80 2.34 -9.55
N TRP A 388 22.29 2.97 -8.49
CA TRP A 388 22.13 4.41 -8.26
C TRP A 388 22.65 5.27 -9.44
N GLY A 389 23.78 4.88 -10.05
CA GLY A 389 24.32 5.60 -11.20
C GLY A 389 23.41 5.61 -12.43
N ARG A 390 22.54 4.57 -12.57
CA ARG A 390 21.52 4.57 -13.63
C ARG A 390 20.26 5.32 -13.24
N LEU A 391 19.80 5.13 -12.00
CA LEU A 391 18.59 5.78 -11.52
C LEU A 391 18.72 7.29 -11.47
N LEU A 392 19.85 7.80 -11.01
CA LEU A 392 20.09 9.23 -10.87
C LEU A 392 20.67 9.87 -12.15
N GLY A 393 21.18 9.07 -13.08
CA GLY A 393 21.74 9.55 -14.34
C GLY A 393 22.79 10.64 -14.12
N ASP A 394 22.60 11.78 -14.79
CA ASP A 394 23.41 12.98 -14.64
C ASP A 394 23.02 13.87 -13.44
N GLY A 395 22.08 13.42 -12.63
CA GLY A 395 21.58 14.16 -11.45
C GLY A 395 20.54 15.24 -11.74
N THR A 396 20.13 15.42 -13.02
CA THR A 396 19.18 16.49 -13.39
C THR A 396 17.74 16.20 -12.98
N ASN A 397 17.38 14.93 -12.77
CA ASN A 397 16.01 14.50 -12.46
C ASN A 397 15.94 13.60 -11.21
N VAL A 398 16.53 14.06 -10.12
CA VAL A 398 16.44 13.33 -8.84
C VAL A 398 15.01 13.42 -8.30
N PRO A 399 14.32 12.28 -8.04
CA PRO A 399 13.01 12.31 -7.39
C PRO A 399 13.05 13.05 -6.06
N ALA A 400 12.04 13.87 -5.79
CA ALA A 400 12.00 14.74 -4.61
C ALA A 400 12.24 13.98 -3.29
N PHE A 401 11.72 12.75 -3.16
CA PHE A 401 11.90 11.91 -1.97
C PHE A 401 13.35 11.40 -1.76
N LEU A 402 14.24 11.57 -2.76
CA LEU A 402 15.68 11.26 -2.68
C LEU A 402 16.54 12.50 -2.46
N SER A 403 15.96 13.71 -2.53
CA SER A 403 16.68 14.95 -2.25
C SER A 403 16.84 15.17 -0.74
N TYR A 404 17.90 15.86 -0.33
CA TYR A 404 18.14 16.27 1.05
C TYR A 404 17.61 17.69 1.30
#